data_c6f1a07d6014b3c87d5d4b09fc8888a0
#
_entry.id   c6f1a07d6014b3c87d5d4b09fc8888a0
#
_cell.length_a   1.000
_cell.length_b   1.000
_cell.length_c   1.000
_cell.angle_alpha   90.00
_cell.angle_beta   90.00
_cell.angle_gamma   90.00
#
_symmetry.space_group_name_H-M   'P 1'
#
loop_
_entity.id
_entity.type
_entity.pdbx_description
1 polymer ?
#
loop_
_entity_poly.entity_id
_entity_poly.type
_entity_poly.pdbx_seq_one_letter_code
_entity_poly.pdbx_strand_id
1 'polypeptide(L)'
;MGPVLRRRGGAPYWRWIQSIGSFISEQDPDQLSSAMGPGASHIAELIPGLREKLPDLTDSPALEPEPARFRLFDSVNTFLKNASQSQPLIIVLDDLHWDDHASLLLLEFLARGMAASNLLLAGTYCDVEVSRQHPLSQTLGSLMREQLFRRIQLGGLTQQEVSEFAELSAGVALPDNALDLVHRRTEGNPLFVNEIVRLLSQGEVATDPGWAATVPEGIRDAIGRRLNRLSSECNRVLTTAAVVGRQFNLDLLEELSSDFSEDQLLELLDEALKAGVLEEVRMGAERFQFQHALIQETLVSEISAARQVRLHARIGVALEELYGAEVETHAAELAHHFAEAEPVLGTEKLVRYSLAAGEQALAAYAWEEALFVFDRALAAKEGQPVDDDSAALLFGLGRSQAAMLDNQTRIEAYSNMKSAFDFYVDAGNVEQAVAIACSNTFPAWH
;
A
#
# COMPACT_ATOMS: atom_id res chain seq x y z
N MET A 1 16.80 4.08 16.77
CA MET A 1 16.41 3.58 15.43
C MET A 1 15.09 2.86 15.61
N GLY A 2 13.97 3.55 15.34
CA GLY A 2 12.64 2.93 15.34
C GLY A 2 12.47 2.05 14.12
N PRO A 3 11.55 1.05 14.16
CA PRO A 3 11.28 0.23 13.00
C PRO A 3 10.75 1.13 11.89
N VAL A 4 11.47 1.17 10.78
CA VAL A 4 11.01 1.84 9.56
C VAL A 4 9.76 1.10 9.10
N LEU A 5 8.59 1.70 9.35
CA LEU A 5 7.34 1.30 8.73
C LEU A 5 7.57 1.36 7.22
N ARG A 6 7.64 0.19 6.57
CA ARG A 6 7.70 0.08 5.11
C ARG A 6 6.34 0.47 4.53
N ARG A 7 6.05 1.79 4.52
CA ARG A 7 4.91 2.33 3.78
C ARG A 7 5.23 2.20 2.30
N ARG A 8 4.48 1.38 1.58
CA ARG A 8 4.51 1.37 0.12
C ARG A 8 3.89 2.68 -0.36
N GLY A 9 4.52 3.38 -1.30
CA GLY A 9 4.12 4.70 -1.79
C GLY A 9 2.84 4.67 -2.63
N GLY A 10 1.71 4.32 -2.01
CA GLY A 10 0.37 4.41 -2.61
C GLY A 10 -0.33 5.70 -2.21
N ALA A 11 -1.30 6.16 -3.03
CA ALA A 11 -2.19 7.25 -2.65
C ALA A 11 -2.99 6.88 -1.39
N PRO A 12 -3.34 7.86 -0.54
CA PRO A 12 -4.20 7.62 0.62
C PRO A 12 -5.49 6.91 0.22
N TYR A 13 -6.00 6.04 1.09
CA TYR A 13 -7.21 5.24 0.85
C TYR A 13 -7.15 4.27 -0.34
N TRP A 14 -5.97 3.95 -0.86
CA TRP A 14 -5.82 3.18 -2.10
C TRP A 14 -6.68 1.91 -2.15
N ARG A 15 -6.72 1.12 -1.08
CA ARG A 15 -7.51 -0.12 -1.04
C ARG A 15 -9.02 0.15 -1.06
N TRP A 16 -9.45 1.22 -0.40
CA TRP A 16 -10.84 1.65 -0.44
C TRP A 16 -11.23 2.17 -1.83
N ILE A 17 -10.35 2.96 -2.45
CA ILE A 17 -10.55 3.46 -3.82
C ILE A 17 -10.70 2.30 -4.79
N GLN A 18 -9.84 1.28 -4.69
CA GLN A 18 -9.94 0.09 -5.55
C GLN A 18 -11.22 -0.71 -5.29
N SER A 19 -11.50 -1.04 -4.03
CA SER A 19 -12.65 -1.89 -3.67
C SER A 19 -13.99 -1.22 -3.99
N ILE A 20 -14.14 0.06 -3.63
CA ILE A 20 -15.37 0.82 -3.88
C ILE A 20 -15.44 1.22 -5.35
N GLY A 21 -14.33 1.58 -5.99
CA GLY A 21 -14.26 1.92 -7.41
C GLY A 21 -14.67 0.75 -8.30
N SER A 22 -14.19 -0.46 -8.02
CA SER A 22 -14.60 -1.68 -8.70
C SER A 22 -16.11 -1.91 -8.57
N PHE A 23 -16.66 -1.82 -7.34
CA PHE A 23 -18.10 -1.93 -7.12
C PHE A 23 -18.89 -0.87 -7.90
N ILE A 24 -18.47 0.40 -7.85
CA ILE A 24 -19.09 1.52 -8.61
C ILE A 24 -19.06 1.23 -10.12
N SER A 25 -17.99 0.67 -10.65
CA SER A 25 -17.86 0.42 -12.10
C SER A 25 -18.90 -0.54 -12.64
N GLU A 26 -19.40 -1.45 -11.82
CA GLU A 26 -20.40 -2.45 -12.17
C GLU A 26 -21.85 -1.99 -11.99
N GLN A 27 -22.08 -0.86 -11.27
CA GLN A 27 -23.42 -0.39 -10.93
C GLN A 27 -24.03 0.50 -12.03
N ASP A 28 -25.37 0.46 -12.12
CA ASP A 28 -26.16 1.37 -12.95
C ASP A 28 -26.13 2.80 -12.34
N PRO A 29 -25.98 3.87 -13.17
CA PRO A 29 -25.89 5.25 -12.69
C PRO A 29 -27.07 5.71 -11.83
N ASP A 30 -28.30 5.30 -12.14
CA ASP A 30 -29.50 5.71 -11.39
C ASP A 30 -29.54 5.04 -10.01
N GLN A 31 -29.17 3.76 -9.95
CA GLN A 31 -29.05 3.02 -8.68
C GLN A 31 -27.93 3.58 -7.83
N LEU A 32 -26.79 3.90 -8.46
CA LEU A 32 -25.63 4.49 -7.82
C LEU A 32 -25.97 5.86 -7.20
N SER A 33 -26.60 6.74 -7.97
CA SER A 33 -27.07 8.06 -7.52
C SER A 33 -28.03 7.94 -6.33
N SER A 34 -28.97 7.01 -6.40
CA SER A 34 -29.92 6.74 -5.31
C SER A 34 -29.22 6.23 -4.04
N ALA A 35 -28.25 5.33 -4.18
CA ALA A 35 -27.54 4.76 -3.04
C ALA A 35 -26.60 5.78 -2.36
N MET A 36 -25.94 6.64 -3.14
CA MET A 36 -25.04 7.67 -2.60
C MET A 36 -25.79 8.88 -2.03
N GLY A 37 -26.93 9.23 -2.61
CA GLY A 37 -27.72 10.39 -2.19
C GLY A 37 -26.87 11.70 -2.18
N PRO A 38 -27.07 12.61 -1.22
CA PRO A 38 -26.36 13.88 -1.15
C PRO A 38 -24.86 13.74 -0.84
N GLY A 39 -24.38 12.56 -0.47
CA GLY A 39 -22.97 12.29 -0.19
C GLY A 39 -22.11 12.02 -1.42
N ALA A 40 -22.71 11.93 -2.62
CA ALA A 40 -22.01 11.55 -3.84
C ALA A 40 -20.83 12.50 -4.19
N SER A 41 -20.98 13.81 -3.94
CA SER A 41 -19.92 14.79 -4.19
C SER A 41 -18.68 14.55 -3.30
N HIS A 42 -18.86 14.21 -2.02
CA HIS A 42 -17.75 13.89 -1.12
C HIS A 42 -17.06 12.57 -1.50
N ILE A 43 -17.83 11.57 -1.95
CA ILE A 43 -17.25 10.30 -2.45
C ILE A 43 -16.46 10.54 -3.74
N ALA A 44 -16.88 11.47 -4.59
CA ALA A 44 -16.17 11.84 -5.81
C ALA A 44 -14.83 12.55 -5.56
N GLU A 45 -14.60 13.11 -4.38
CA GLU A 45 -13.29 13.60 -3.94
C GLU A 45 -12.30 12.47 -3.71
N LEU A 46 -12.80 11.32 -3.24
CA LEU A 46 -11.99 10.12 -3.03
C LEU A 46 -11.85 9.27 -4.29
N ILE A 47 -12.93 9.17 -5.10
CA ILE A 47 -13.02 8.32 -6.29
C ILE A 47 -13.34 9.19 -7.51
N PRO A 48 -12.33 9.78 -8.18
CA PRO A 48 -12.53 10.71 -9.30
C PRO A 48 -13.36 10.10 -10.45
N GLY A 49 -13.20 8.82 -10.76
CA GLY A 49 -13.98 8.10 -11.79
C GLY A 49 -15.50 8.09 -11.57
N LEU A 50 -15.97 8.46 -10.36
CA LEU A 50 -17.40 8.63 -10.10
C LEU A 50 -18.01 9.78 -10.90
N ARG A 51 -17.25 10.85 -11.16
CA ARG A 51 -17.72 12.01 -11.97
C ARG A 51 -17.99 11.64 -13.43
N GLU A 52 -17.30 10.65 -13.96
CA GLU A 52 -17.56 10.11 -15.31
C GLU A 52 -18.90 9.42 -15.39
N LYS A 53 -19.30 8.69 -14.33
CA LYS A 53 -20.59 8.01 -14.23
C LYS A 53 -21.76 8.93 -13.83
N LEU A 54 -21.49 9.94 -13.03
CA LEU A 54 -22.46 10.92 -12.52
C LEU A 54 -21.98 12.34 -12.88
N PRO A 55 -22.13 12.77 -14.15
CA PRO A 55 -21.58 14.06 -14.64
C PRO A 55 -22.25 15.29 -14.02
N ASP A 56 -23.47 15.14 -13.49
CA ASP A 56 -24.24 16.24 -12.89
C ASP A 56 -23.88 16.52 -11.42
N LEU A 57 -22.83 15.87 -10.87
CA LEU A 57 -22.38 16.12 -9.50
C LEU A 57 -21.82 17.53 -9.35
N THR A 58 -22.42 18.28 -8.44
CA THR A 58 -21.90 19.58 -8.00
C THR A 58 -20.72 19.41 -7.05
N ASP A 59 -19.82 20.40 -7.03
CA ASP A 59 -18.70 20.37 -6.08
C ASP A 59 -19.19 20.48 -4.64
N SER A 60 -18.45 19.82 -3.75
CA SER A 60 -18.70 19.92 -2.31
C SER A 60 -18.41 21.35 -1.81
N PRO A 61 -19.19 21.89 -0.88
CA PRO A 61 -18.85 23.15 -0.25
C PRO A 61 -17.55 23.03 0.55
N ALA A 62 -16.71 24.05 0.46
CA ALA A 62 -15.49 24.12 1.25
C ALA A 62 -15.83 24.09 2.76
N LEU A 63 -15.20 23.19 3.49
CA LEU A 63 -15.36 23.01 4.92
C LEU A 63 -14.00 23.09 5.62
N GLU A 64 -14.04 23.34 6.93
CA GLU A 64 -12.87 23.10 7.78
C GLU A 64 -12.44 21.62 7.71
N PRO A 65 -11.14 21.32 7.88
CA PRO A 65 -10.60 19.98 7.63
C PRO A 65 -11.35 18.85 8.37
N GLU A 66 -11.53 18.95 9.67
CA GLU A 66 -12.14 17.88 10.48
C GLU A 66 -13.61 17.59 10.12
N PRO A 67 -14.51 18.61 10.00
CA PRO A 67 -15.85 18.40 9.48
C PRO A 67 -15.87 17.79 8.07
N ALA A 68 -14.90 18.14 7.21
CA ALA A 68 -14.82 17.61 5.86
C ALA A 68 -14.47 16.10 5.86
N ARG A 69 -13.47 15.67 6.62
CA ARG A 69 -13.13 14.25 6.79
C ARG A 69 -14.29 13.44 7.38
N PHE A 70 -14.95 13.99 8.38
CA PHE A 70 -16.13 13.34 8.94
C PHE A 70 -17.22 13.15 7.89
N ARG A 71 -17.51 14.15 7.08
CA ARG A 71 -18.51 14.06 6.01
C ARG A 71 -18.12 13.06 4.91
N LEU A 72 -16.86 12.99 4.55
CA LEU A 72 -16.37 11.97 3.63
C LEU A 72 -16.66 10.58 4.18
N PHE A 73 -16.25 10.30 5.42
CA PHE A 73 -16.45 9.00 6.07
C PHE A 73 -17.91 8.64 6.23
N ASP A 74 -18.75 9.61 6.63
CA ASP A 74 -20.19 9.42 6.76
C ASP A 74 -20.87 9.17 5.42
N SER A 75 -20.42 9.85 4.36
CA SER A 75 -20.92 9.63 3.00
C SER A 75 -20.57 8.22 2.49
N VAL A 76 -19.34 7.74 2.72
CA VAL A 76 -18.94 6.38 2.38
C VAL A 76 -19.75 5.35 3.18
N ASN A 77 -19.91 5.56 4.50
CA ASN A 77 -20.69 4.68 5.36
C ASN A 77 -22.16 4.60 4.90
N THR A 78 -22.78 5.74 4.63
CA THR A 78 -24.16 5.81 4.15
C THR A 78 -24.33 5.10 2.82
N PHE A 79 -23.42 5.34 1.88
CA PHE A 79 -23.40 4.67 0.58
C PHE A 79 -23.35 3.15 0.71
N LEU A 80 -22.36 2.62 1.45
CA LEU A 80 -22.19 1.19 1.65
C LEU A 80 -23.39 0.55 2.35
N LYS A 81 -23.98 1.24 3.32
CA LYS A 81 -25.20 0.78 3.99
C LYS A 81 -26.39 0.73 3.04
N ASN A 82 -26.60 1.75 2.23
CA ASN A 82 -27.69 1.80 1.26
C ASN A 82 -27.50 0.72 0.18
N ALA A 83 -26.29 0.58 -0.36
CA ALA A 83 -25.96 -0.45 -1.32
C ALA A 83 -26.18 -1.87 -0.74
N SER A 84 -25.85 -2.08 0.53
CA SER A 84 -26.02 -3.37 1.20
C SER A 84 -27.50 -3.74 1.48
N GLN A 85 -28.45 -2.81 1.35
CA GLN A 85 -29.87 -3.11 1.48
C GLN A 85 -30.43 -3.88 0.30
N SER A 86 -29.91 -3.62 -0.91
CA SER A 86 -30.35 -4.30 -2.14
C SER A 86 -29.75 -5.70 -2.25
N GLN A 87 -28.48 -5.87 -1.88
CA GLN A 87 -27.82 -7.16 -1.76
C GLN A 87 -26.71 -7.09 -0.70
N PRO A 88 -26.49 -8.18 0.07
CA PRO A 88 -25.41 -8.22 1.06
C PRO A 88 -24.06 -7.94 0.42
N LEU A 89 -23.25 -7.11 1.06
CA LEU A 89 -21.92 -6.73 0.60
C LEU A 89 -20.84 -7.32 1.52
N ILE A 90 -19.79 -7.85 0.89
CA ILE A 90 -18.57 -8.27 1.58
C ILE A 90 -17.41 -7.45 1.03
N ILE A 91 -16.73 -6.72 1.89
CA ILE A 91 -15.50 -6.01 1.56
C ILE A 91 -14.34 -6.72 2.26
N VAL A 92 -13.36 -7.15 1.46
CA VAL A 92 -12.15 -7.80 1.97
C VAL A 92 -10.99 -6.83 1.81
N LEU A 93 -10.33 -6.53 2.93
CA LEU A 93 -9.12 -5.71 2.99
C LEU A 93 -7.96 -6.64 3.41
N ASP A 94 -7.15 -7.00 2.44
CA ASP A 94 -6.03 -7.93 2.66
C ASP A 94 -4.79 -7.17 3.11
N ASP A 95 -4.00 -7.75 4.04
CA ASP A 95 -2.75 -7.17 4.53
C ASP A 95 -2.88 -5.77 5.17
N LEU A 96 -3.84 -5.55 6.07
CA LEU A 96 -4.09 -4.27 6.77
C LEU A 96 -2.86 -3.65 7.43
N HIS A 97 -1.85 -4.44 7.72
CA HIS A 97 -0.59 -3.98 8.31
C HIS A 97 0.27 -3.14 7.34
N TRP A 98 -0.13 -3.07 6.06
CA TRP A 98 0.49 -2.19 5.07
C TRP A 98 -0.38 -0.98 4.69
N ASP A 99 -1.55 -0.87 5.29
CA ASP A 99 -2.46 0.24 5.00
C ASP A 99 -1.96 1.56 5.59
N ASP A 100 -2.33 2.65 4.91
CA ASP A 100 -2.13 4.00 5.40
C ASP A 100 -3.05 4.30 6.60
N HIS A 101 -2.66 5.31 7.38
CA HIS A 101 -3.41 5.64 8.61
C HIS A 101 -4.83 6.11 8.33
N ALA A 102 -5.03 6.89 7.25
CA ALA A 102 -6.35 7.38 6.86
C ALA A 102 -7.28 6.23 6.45
N SER A 103 -6.78 5.20 5.76
CA SER A 103 -7.50 3.96 5.46
C SER A 103 -7.95 3.24 6.73
N LEU A 104 -7.09 3.14 7.73
CA LEU A 104 -7.40 2.50 9.01
C LEU A 104 -8.43 3.29 9.82
N LEU A 105 -8.39 4.62 9.78
CA LEU A 105 -9.41 5.49 10.39
C LEU A 105 -10.78 5.31 9.72
N LEU A 106 -10.82 5.21 8.40
CA LEU A 106 -12.06 4.92 7.67
C LEU A 106 -12.62 3.55 8.06
N LEU A 107 -11.76 2.51 8.16
CA LEU A 107 -12.16 1.19 8.64
C LEU A 107 -12.81 1.26 10.03
N GLU A 108 -12.18 1.97 10.97
CA GLU A 108 -12.71 2.16 12.32
C GLU A 108 -14.07 2.86 12.32
N PHE A 109 -14.21 3.91 11.51
CA PHE A 109 -15.46 4.65 11.36
C PHE A 109 -16.60 3.77 10.82
N LEU A 110 -16.31 3.02 9.74
CA LEU A 110 -17.28 2.11 9.12
C LEU A 110 -17.70 1.00 10.08
N ALA A 111 -16.76 0.40 10.81
CA ALA A 111 -17.05 -0.67 11.76
C ALA A 111 -18.03 -0.23 12.86
N ARG A 112 -17.91 1.02 13.35
CA ARG A 112 -18.88 1.62 14.30
C ARG A 112 -20.24 1.85 13.66
N GLY A 113 -20.27 2.17 12.37
CA GLY A 113 -21.50 2.47 11.64
C GLY A 113 -22.29 1.24 11.18
N MET A 114 -21.74 0.03 11.19
CA MET A 114 -22.31 -1.18 10.54
C MET A 114 -23.58 -1.74 11.18
N ALA A 115 -23.96 -1.33 12.36
CA ALA A 115 -25.17 -1.82 13.03
C ALA A 115 -26.39 -1.70 12.10
N ALA A 116 -27.16 -2.79 11.99
CA ALA A 116 -28.36 -2.88 11.14
C ALA A 116 -28.10 -2.74 9.62
N SER A 117 -26.90 -3.12 9.14
CA SER A 117 -26.61 -3.24 7.70
C SER A 117 -26.31 -4.69 7.31
N ASN A 118 -26.40 -5.00 6.01
CA ASN A 118 -26.02 -6.29 5.44
C ASN A 118 -24.56 -6.21 4.88
N LEU A 119 -23.69 -5.55 5.63
CA LEU A 119 -22.30 -5.32 5.27
C LEU A 119 -21.37 -6.17 6.15
N LEU A 120 -20.45 -6.92 5.54
CA LEU A 120 -19.36 -7.60 6.22
C LEU A 120 -18.03 -6.97 5.79
N LEU A 121 -17.24 -6.52 6.76
CA LEU A 121 -15.85 -6.11 6.54
C LEU A 121 -14.95 -7.22 7.07
N ALA A 122 -14.10 -7.76 6.22
CA ALA A 122 -13.11 -8.77 6.57
C ALA A 122 -11.71 -8.20 6.31
N GLY A 123 -10.87 -8.15 7.34
CA GLY A 123 -9.50 -7.68 7.22
C GLY A 123 -8.51 -8.77 7.60
N THR A 124 -7.45 -8.94 6.82
CA THR A 124 -6.33 -9.82 7.17
C THR A 124 -5.13 -8.99 7.62
N TYR A 125 -4.29 -9.53 8.46
CA TYR A 125 -3.02 -8.90 8.85
C TYR A 125 -2.06 -9.92 9.45
N CYS A 126 -0.77 -9.59 9.43
CA CYS A 126 0.28 -10.42 10.03
C CYS A 126 0.60 -9.90 11.45
N ASP A 127 0.33 -10.71 12.48
CA ASP A 127 0.56 -10.34 13.89
C ASP A 127 2.02 -9.97 14.18
N VAL A 128 2.97 -10.63 13.52
CA VAL A 128 4.41 -10.42 13.76
C VAL A 128 4.88 -9.06 13.27
N GLU A 129 4.20 -8.49 12.26
CA GLU A 129 4.54 -7.18 11.69
C GLU A 129 3.88 -6.00 12.43
N VAL A 130 2.87 -6.29 13.27
CA VAL A 130 2.14 -5.25 14.02
C VAL A 130 2.77 -5.01 15.38
N SER A 131 3.75 -4.10 15.43
CA SER A 131 4.35 -3.64 16.69
C SER A 131 3.37 -2.78 17.51
N ARG A 132 3.68 -2.52 18.79
CA ARG A 132 2.86 -1.65 19.65
C ARG A 132 2.70 -0.21 19.13
N GLN A 133 3.68 0.26 18.32
CA GLN A 133 3.67 1.60 17.74
C GLN A 133 3.03 1.62 16.34
N HIS A 134 2.63 0.46 15.82
CA HIS A 134 2.00 0.35 14.52
C HIS A 134 0.60 0.97 14.53
N PRO A 135 0.20 1.80 13.53
CA PRO A 135 -1.14 2.40 13.48
C PRO A 135 -2.26 1.36 13.62
N LEU A 136 -2.15 0.22 12.94
CA LEU A 136 -3.12 -0.87 13.05
C LEU A 136 -3.30 -1.38 14.49
N SER A 137 -2.29 -1.32 15.35
CA SER A 137 -2.41 -1.72 16.76
C SER A 137 -3.42 -0.85 17.52
N GLN A 138 -3.46 0.45 17.22
CA GLN A 138 -4.43 1.38 17.81
C GLN A 138 -5.84 1.11 17.26
N THR A 139 -5.96 0.95 15.94
CA THR A 139 -7.23 0.60 15.29
C THR A 139 -7.83 -0.70 15.83
N LEU A 140 -7.02 -1.76 15.95
CA LEU A 140 -7.47 -3.02 16.56
C LEU A 140 -7.92 -2.83 18.00
N GLY A 141 -7.20 -2.01 18.77
CA GLY A 141 -7.60 -1.66 20.16
C GLY A 141 -8.94 -0.92 20.23
N SER A 142 -9.27 -0.10 19.25
CA SER A 142 -10.57 0.55 19.11
C SER A 142 -11.66 -0.43 18.69
N LEU A 143 -11.39 -1.25 17.67
CA LEU A 143 -12.33 -2.24 17.14
C LEU A 143 -12.70 -3.32 18.15
N MET A 144 -11.79 -3.72 19.04
CA MET A 144 -12.07 -4.68 20.11
C MET A 144 -13.18 -4.24 21.06
N ARG A 145 -13.51 -2.94 21.11
CA ARG A 145 -14.60 -2.39 21.92
C ARG A 145 -15.95 -2.44 21.21
N GLU A 146 -15.96 -2.73 19.92
CA GLU A 146 -17.18 -2.79 19.12
C GLU A 146 -17.85 -4.17 19.26
N GLN A 147 -19.16 -4.21 19.45
CA GLN A 147 -19.92 -5.44 19.72
C GLN A 147 -19.89 -6.44 18.55
N LEU A 148 -19.81 -5.95 17.32
CA LEU A 148 -19.84 -6.76 16.11
C LEU A 148 -18.43 -7.24 15.68
N PHE A 149 -17.38 -6.71 16.30
CA PHE A 149 -16.02 -7.12 15.97
C PHE A 149 -15.73 -8.56 16.40
N ARG A 150 -15.09 -9.29 15.52
CA ARG A 150 -14.57 -10.64 15.80
C ARG A 150 -13.13 -10.74 15.30
N ARG A 151 -12.22 -11.10 16.18
CA ARG A 151 -10.86 -11.45 15.84
C ARG A 151 -10.76 -12.97 15.71
N ILE A 152 -10.30 -13.44 14.55
CA ILE A 152 -10.02 -14.85 14.30
C ILE A 152 -8.51 -14.99 14.20
N GLN A 153 -7.91 -15.73 15.12
CA GLN A 153 -6.49 -16.05 15.05
C GLN A 153 -6.33 -17.39 14.34
N LEU A 154 -5.67 -17.36 13.18
CA LEU A 154 -5.35 -18.57 12.43
C LEU A 154 -4.11 -19.21 13.03
N GLY A 155 -4.22 -20.47 13.43
CA GLY A 155 -3.08 -21.30 13.78
C GLY A 155 -2.50 -22.01 12.56
N GLY A 156 -1.36 -22.69 12.73
CA GLY A 156 -0.87 -23.64 11.73
C GLY A 156 -1.80 -24.86 11.60
N LEU A 157 -1.71 -25.54 10.47
CA LEU A 157 -2.38 -26.81 10.21
C LEU A 157 -1.89 -27.85 11.22
N THR A 158 -2.78 -28.68 11.72
CA THR A 158 -2.42 -29.87 12.51
C THR A 158 -1.75 -30.92 11.62
N GLN A 159 -1.09 -31.91 12.21
CA GLN A 159 -0.48 -33.00 11.44
C GLN A 159 -1.49 -33.71 10.52
N GLN A 160 -2.72 -33.94 11.00
CA GLN A 160 -3.78 -34.54 10.19
C GLN A 160 -4.14 -33.66 9.00
N GLU A 161 -4.32 -32.35 9.22
CA GLU A 161 -4.63 -31.39 8.16
C GLU A 161 -3.47 -31.23 7.16
N VAL A 162 -2.21 -31.35 7.61
CA VAL A 162 -1.03 -31.39 6.72
C VAL A 162 -1.07 -32.63 5.83
N SER A 163 -1.46 -33.79 6.37
CA SER A 163 -1.62 -35.02 5.57
C SER A 163 -2.72 -34.88 4.52
N GLU A 164 -3.90 -34.40 4.94
CA GLU A 164 -5.03 -34.15 4.04
C GLU A 164 -4.67 -33.12 2.96
N PHE A 165 -3.97 -32.05 3.35
CA PHE A 165 -3.49 -31.03 2.41
C PHE A 165 -2.53 -31.61 1.36
N ALA A 166 -1.57 -32.46 1.77
CA ALA A 166 -0.61 -33.08 0.86
C ALA A 166 -1.31 -34.01 -0.15
N GLU A 167 -2.28 -34.80 0.31
CA GLU A 167 -3.07 -35.67 -0.56
C GLU A 167 -3.93 -34.88 -1.56
N LEU A 168 -4.62 -33.83 -1.09
CA LEU A 168 -5.52 -33.02 -1.93
C LEU A 168 -4.77 -32.14 -2.92
N SER A 169 -3.63 -31.55 -2.52
CA SER A 169 -2.91 -30.57 -3.35
C SER A 169 -1.94 -31.19 -4.34
N ALA A 170 -1.31 -32.30 -4.00
CA ALA A 170 -0.26 -32.92 -4.82
C ALA A 170 -0.44 -34.43 -5.05
N GLY A 171 -1.50 -35.03 -4.52
CA GLY A 171 -1.72 -36.49 -4.60
C GLY A 171 -0.65 -37.31 -3.87
N VAL A 172 0.04 -36.73 -2.89
CA VAL A 172 1.16 -37.35 -2.19
C VAL A 172 0.71 -37.79 -0.79
N ALA A 173 0.69 -39.09 -0.56
CA ALA A 173 0.54 -39.67 0.80
C ALA A 173 1.88 -39.61 1.53
N LEU A 174 1.96 -38.78 2.58
CA LEU A 174 3.17 -38.67 3.41
C LEU A 174 3.20 -39.82 4.45
N PRO A 175 4.28 -40.58 4.53
CA PRO A 175 4.45 -41.53 5.63
C PRO A 175 4.63 -40.80 6.97
N ASP A 176 4.28 -41.44 8.10
CA ASP A 176 4.22 -40.83 9.44
C ASP A 176 5.50 -40.07 9.83
N ASN A 177 6.67 -40.60 9.52
CA ASN A 177 7.95 -39.98 9.80
C ASN A 177 8.19 -38.71 8.94
N ALA A 178 7.67 -38.69 7.72
CA ALA A 178 7.73 -37.55 6.84
C ALA A 178 6.75 -36.47 7.31
N LEU A 179 5.54 -36.86 7.65
CA LEU A 179 4.50 -35.98 8.15
C LEU A 179 4.94 -35.25 9.43
N ASP A 180 5.52 -35.99 10.40
CA ASP A 180 6.05 -35.41 11.62
C ASP A 180 7.18 -34.40 11.35
N LEU A 181 8.10 -34.71 10.42
CA LEU A 181 9.17 -33.78 10.04
C LEU A 181 8.64 -32.53 9.33
N VAL A 182 7.73 -32.69 8.37
CA VAL A 182 7.11 -31.55 7.65
C VAL A 182 6.38 -30.65 8.64
N HIS A 183 5.54 -31.25 9.50
CA HIS A 183 4.80 -30.46 10.49
C HIS A 183 5.72 -29.71 11.45
N ARG A 184 6.77 -30.34 11.99
CA ARG A 184 7.73 -29.68 12.89
C ARG A 184 8.50 -28.56 12.22
N ARG A 185 8.88 -28.72 10.94
CA ARG A 185 9.64 -27.69 10.20
C ARG A 185 8.77 -26.52 9.76
N THR A 186 7.50 -26.78 9.47
CA THR A 186 6.57 -25.76 8.98
C THR A 186 5.76 -25.11 10.10
N GLU A 187 5.72 -25.72 11.28
CA GLU A 187 4.76 -25.39 12.35
C GLU A 187 3.32 -25.36 11.83
N GLY A 188 3.04 -26.14 10.78
CA GLY A 188 1.75 -26.18 10.09
C GLY A 188 1.45 -24.95 9.23
N ASN A 189 2.41 -24.06 8.97
CA ASN A 189 2.17 -22.92 8.08
C ASN A 189 1.79 -23.41 6.66
N PRO A 190 0.56 -23.13 6.17
CA PRO A 190 0.06 -23.69 4.91
C PRO A 190 0.95 -23.38 3.70
N LEU A 191 1.51 -22.18 3.64
CA LEU A 191 2.40 -21.78 2.55
C LEU A 191 3.68 -22.64 2.56
N PHE A 192 4.27 -22.82 3.74
CA PHE A 192 5.49 -23.61 3.87
C PHE A 192 5.22 -25.12 3.68
N VAL A 193 4.08 -25.61 4.17
CA VAL A 193 3.61 -26.98 3.88
C VAL A 193 3.48 -27.19 2.37
N ASN A 194 2.82 -26.26 1.65
CA ASN A 194 2.65 -26.33 0.20
C ASN A 194 4.00 -26.39 -0.53
N GLU A 195 4.97 -25.56 -0.14
CA GLU A 195 6.29 -25.56 -0.75
C GLU A 195 7.03 -26.88 -0.54
N ILE A 196 6.97 -27.45 0.67
CA ILE A 196 7.60 -28.73 0.95
C ILE A 196 6.89 -29.88 0.20
N VAL A 197 5.56 -29.90 0.23
CA VAL A 197 4.78 -30.93 -0.48
C VAL A 197 5.06 -30.89 -1.98
N ARG A 198 5.15 -29.70 -2.57
CA ARG A 198 5.53 -29.50 -3.97
C ARG A 198 6.95 -30.00 -4.28
N LEU A 199 7.90 -29.73 -3.39
CA LEU A 199 9.27 -30.28 -3.52
C LEU A 199 9.27 -31.81 -3.49
N LEU A 200 8.46 -32.41 -2.64
CA LEU A 200 8.33 -33.86 -2.52
C LEU A 200 7.62 -34.50 -3.73
N SER A 201 6.65 -33.82 -4.34
CA SER A 201 5.93 -34.31 -5.51
C SER A 201 6.73 -34.27 -6.82
N GLN A 202 7.71 -33.37 -6.92
CA GLN A 202 8.51 -33.17 -8.14
C GLN A 202 9.78 -34.03 -8.22
N GLY A 203 10.11 -34.76 -7.19
CA GLY A 203 11.37 -35.51 -7.13
C GLY A 203 11.22 -36.94 -6.64
N GLU A 204 12.20 -37.78 -6.99
CA GLU A 204 12.43 -39.11 -6.50
C GLU A 204 12.71 -39.20 -4.96
N VAL A 205 12.36 -38.10 -4.25
CA VAL A 205 12.79 -37.80 -2.89
C VAL A 205 12.11 -38.70 -1.84
N ALA A 206 10.89 -39.14 -2.11
CA ALA A 206 10.13 -39.96 -1.13
C ALA A 206 10.70 -41.39 -0.93
N THR A 207 11.58 -41.86 -1.83
CA THR A 207 12.17 -43.20 -1.77
C THR A 207 13.63 -43.22 -1.28
N ASP A 208 14.27 -42.04 -1.16
CA ASP A 208 15.66 -41.91 -0.69
C ASP A 208 15.67 -41.81 0.85
N PRO A 209 16.43 -42.66 1.59
CA PRO A 209 16.61 -42.51 3.04
C PRO A 209 17.17 -41.15 3.49
N GLY A 210 17.81 -40.40 2.58
CA GLY A 210 18.36 -39.05 2.80
C GLY A 210 17.37 -37.90 2.60
N TRP A 211 16.13 -38.12 2.21
CA TRP A 211 15.16 -37.10 1.88
C TRP A 211 14.95 -36.04 2.99
N ALA A 212 15.06 -36.44 4.26
CA ALA A 212 14.93 -35.56 5.42
C ALA A 212 15.93 -34.37 5.39
N ALA A 213 17.13 -34.60 4.80
CA ALA A 213 18.13 -33.55 4.63
C ALA A 213 17.79 -32.58 3.48
N THR A 214 16.87 -32.96 2.60
CA THR A 214 16.44 -32.12 1.48
C THR A 214 15.27 -31.19 1.84
N VAL A 215 14.61 -31.41 3.00
CA VAL A 215 13.53 -30.51 3.50
C VAL A 215 14.15 -29.22 3.98
N PRO A 216 13.72 -28.05 3.45
CA PRO A 216 14.21 -26.75 3.87
C PRO A 216 14.05 -26.50 5.37
N GLU A 217 14.97 -25.76 5.99
CA GLU A 217 14.88 -25.43 7.42
C GLU A 217 13.90 -24.32 7.72
N GLY A 218 13.54 -23.51 6.69
CA GLY A 218 12.62 -22.42 6.81
C GLY A 218 11.95 -22.06 5.49
N ILE A 219 10.91 -21.25 5.56
CA ILE A 219 10.12 -20.84 4.40
C ILE A 219 10.98 -20.06 3.38
N ARG A 220 11.93 -19.24 3.84
CA ARG A 220 12.85 -18.51 2.97
C ARG A 220 13.76 -19.43 2.18
N ASP A 221 14.23 -20.51 2.79
CA ASP A 221 15.01 -21.54 2.10
C ASP A 221 14.18 -22.27 1.04
N ALA A 222 12.89 -22.54 1.36
CA ALA A 222 11.98 -23.15 0.39
C ALA A 222 11.75 -22.24 -0.80
N ILE A 223 11.50 -20.95 -0.56
CA ILE A 223 11.37 -19.92 -1.60
C ILE A 223 12.67 -19.80 -2.39
N GLY A 224 13.82 -19.71 -1.74
CA GLY A 224 15.14 -19.64 -2.39
C GLY A 224 15.42 -20.82 -3.30
N ARG A 225 15.07 -22.07 -2.89
CA ARG A 225 15.18 -23.25 -3.74
C ARG A 225 14.26 -23.19 -4.96
N ARG A 226 13.06 -22.59 -4.82
CA ARG A 226 12.14 -22.37 -5.92
C ARG A 226 12.69 -21.36 -6.91
N LEU A 227 13.22 -20.23 -6.43
CA LEU A 227 13.87 -19.21 -7.24
C LEU A 227 15.11 -19.76 -7.96
N ASN A 228 15.92 -20.61 -7.31
CA ASN A 228 17.10 -21.25 -7.89
C ASN A 228 16.81 -22.25 -9.02
N ARG A 229 15.54 -22.64 -9.23
CA ARG A 229 15.13 -23.47 -10.37
C ARG A 229 14.82 -22.66 -11.62
N LEU A 230 14.60 -21.35 -11.45
CA LEU A 230 14.37 -20.43 -12.55
C LEU A 230 15.70 -20.09 -13.22
N SER A 231 15.64 -19.72 -14.49
CA SER A 231 16.80 -19.21 -15.22
C SER A 231 17.40 -17.98 -14.53
N SER A 232 18.68 -17.73 -14.77
CA SER A 232 19.38 -16.55 -14.23
C SER A 232 18.75 -15.25 -14.74
N GLU A 233 18.27 -15.27 -15.97
CA GLU A 233 17.57 -14.19 -16.65
C GLU A 233 16.22 -13.91 -15.96
N CYS A 234 15.43 -14.96 -15.71
CA CYS A 234 14.17 -14.84 -15.00
C CYS A 234 14.36 -14.26 -13.58
N ASN A 235 15.33 -14.76 -12.82
CA ASN A 235 15.65 -14.22 -11.50
C ASN A 235 16.08 -12.75 -11.55
N ARG A 236 16.80 -12.31 -12.59
CA ARG A 236 17.19 -10.91 -12.78
C ARG A 236 15.99 -10.01 -13.02
N VAL A 237 15.04 -10.44 -13.84
CA VAL A 237 13.78 -9.74 -14.12
C VAL A 237 12.92 -9.69 -12.87
N LEU A 238 12.72 -10.81 -12.17
CA LEU A 238 11.97 -10.88 -10.92
C LEU A 238 12.56 -10.00 -9.81
N THR A 239 13.91 -9.92 -9.75
CA THR A 239 14.59 -9.04 -8.79
C THR A 239 14.25 -7.57 -9.07
N THR A 240 14.21 -7.16 -10.33
CA THR A 240 13.80 -5.80 -10.71
C THR A 240 12.33 -5.56 -10.38
N ALA A 241 11.45 -6.48 -10.77
CA ALA A 241 10.03 -6.43 -10.45
C ALA A 241 9.74 -6.36 -8.93
N ALA A 242 10.54 -7.06 -8.12
CA ALA A 242 10.38 -7.06 -6.66
C ALA A 242 10.64 -5.68 -6.03
N VAL A 243 11.54 -4.87 -6.62
CA VAL A 243 11.81 -3.49 -6.17
C VAL A 243 10.72 -2.52 -6.65
N VAL A 244 10.10 -2.77 -7.82
CA VAL A 244 8.92 -2.01 -8.25
C VAL A 244 7.79 -2.17 -7.22
N GLY A 245 7.46 -3.40 -6.85
CA GLY A 245 6.44 -3.65 -5.86
C GLY A 245 5.86 -5.07 -5.91
N ARG A 246 4.76 -5.28 -5.19
CA ARG A 246 4.03 -6.56 -5.22
C ARG A 246 3.33 -6.77 -6.55
N GLN A 247 2.83 -5.69 -7.15
CA GLN A 247 2.19 -5.67 -8.46
C GLN A 247 3.01 -4.79 -9.41
N PHE A 248 3.07 -5.17 -10.66
CA PHE A 248 3.76 -4.40 -11.70
C PHE A 248 3.11 -4.69 -13.06
N ASN A 249 3.30 -3.80 -14.02
CA ASN A 249 2.86 -3.96 -15.39
C ASN A 249 4.03 -4.31 -16.32
N LEU A 250 3.71 -4.86 -17.49
CA LEU A 250 4.70 -5.25 -18.48
C LEU A 250 5.45 -4.03 -19.00
N ASP A 251 4.75 -2.93 -19.35
CA ASP A 251 5.35 -1.71 -19.92
C ASP A 251 6.51 -1.18 -19.07
N LEU A 252 6.30 -1.10 -17.74
CA LEU A 252 7.36 -0.66 -16.82
C LEU A 252 8.53 -1.65 -16.78
N LEU A 253 8.21 -2.94 -16.83
CA LEU A 253 9.24 -3.97 -16.78
C LEU A 253 10.10 -3.98 -18.06
N GLU A 254 9.50 -3.70 -19.22
CA GLU A 254 10.20 -3.52 -20.50
C GLU A 254 11.18 -2.35 -20.45
N GLU A 255 10.72 -1.19 -19.97
CA GLU A 255 11.58 0.00 -19.80
C GLU A 255 12.76 -0.27 -18.86
N LEU A 256 12.52 -1.03 -17.78
CA LEU A 256 13.55 -1.39 -16.81
C LEU A 256 14.47 -2.53 -17.28
N SER A 257 14.09 -3.27 -18.30
CA SER A 257 14.75 -4.50 -18.73
C SER A 257 15.13 -4.46 -20.22
N SER A 258 15.62 -3.32 -20.68
CA SER A 258 16.00 -3.04 -22.08
C SER A 258 16.99 -4.03 -22.72
N ASP A 259 17.60 -4.91 -21.92
CA ASP A 259 18.46 -6.02 -22.41
C ASP A 259 17.66 -7.16 -23.06
N PHE A 260 16.34 -7.20 -22.87
CA PHE A 260 15.43 -8.23 -23.38
C PHE A 260 14.43 -7.62 -24.37
N SER A 261 14.02 -8.39 -25.37
CA SER A 261 12.85 -8.05 -26.18
C SER A 261 11.55 -8.37 -25.44
N GLU A 262 10.43 -7.80 -25.88
CA GLU A 262 9.09 -8.07 -25.37
C GLU A 262 8.79 -9.58 -25.32
N ASP A 263 9.03 -10.31 -26.45
CA ASP A 263 8.84 -11.77 -26.51
C ASP A 263 9.69 -12.51 -25.46
N GLN A 264 10.94 -12.10 -25.25
CA GLN A 264 11.81 -12.71 -24.25
C GLN A 264 11.32 -12.43 -22.83
N LEU A 265 10.83 -11.22 -22.54
CA LEU A 265 10.25 -10.90 -21.23
C LEU A 265 9.00 -11.73 -20.94
N LEU A 266 8.12 -11.88 -21.94
CA LEU A 266 6.94 -12.73 -21.81
C LEU A 266 7.31 -14.20 -21.54
N GLU A 267 8.34 -14.75 -22.23
CA GLU A 267 8.84 -16.10 -21.96
C GLU A 267 9.36 -16.25 -20.52
N LEU A 268 10.08 -15.24 -19.99
CA LEU A 268 10.59 -15.24 -18.62
C LEU A 268 9.48 -15.10 -17.58
N LEU A 269 8.45 -14.28 -17.86
CA LEU A 269 7.25 -14.17 -17.03
C LEU A 269 6.43 -15.47 -17.03
N ASP A 270 6.30 -16.13 -18.18
CA ASP A 270 5.69 -17.46 -18.31
C ASP A 270 6.42 -18.52 -17.47
N GLU A 271 7.76 -18.47 -17.43
CA GLU A 271 8.56 -19.34 -16.57
C GLU A 271 8.21 -19.10 -15.09
N ALA A 272 8.11 -17.84 -14.67
CA ALA A 272 7.75 -17.47 -13.30
C ALA A 272 6.30 -17.83 -12.94
N LEU A 273 5.35 -17.67 -13.87
CA LEU A 273 3.94 -18.09 -13.72
C LEU A 273 3.84 -19.61 -13.53
N LYS A 274 4.48 -20.40 -14.41
CA LYS A 274 4.51 -21.88 -14.32
C LYS A 274 5.16 -22.35 -13.02
N ALA A 275 6.18 -21.63 -12.56
CA ALA A 275 6.79 -21.88 -11.27
C ALA A 275 5.91 -21.44 -10.09
N GLY A 276 4.83 -20.70 -10.30
CA GLY A 276 3.92 -20.15 -9.28
C GLY A 276 4.59 -19.08 -8.42
N VAL A 277 5.59 -18.38 -8.94
CA VAL A 277 6.24 -17.21 -8.31
C VAL A 277 5.39 -15.97 -8.53
N LEU A 278 4.81 -15.87 -9.72
CA LEU A 278 3.88 -14.82 -10.14
C LEU A 278 2.47 -15.39 -10.39
N GLU A 279 1.51 -14.50 -10.43
CA GLU A 279 0.16 -14.72 -10.94
C GLU A 279 -0.29 -13.50 -11.75
N GLU A 280 -1.17 -13.72 -12.73
CA GLU A 280 -1.79 -12.63 -13.48
C GLU A 280 -2.93 -11.99 -12.69
N VAL A 281 -3.00 -10.67 -12.73
CA VAL A 281 -4.10 -9.91 -12.11
C VAL A 281 -5.27 -9.85 -13.08
N ARG A 282 -6.44 -10.39 -12.70
CA ARG A 282 -7.62 -10.53 -13.56
C ARG A 282 -8.23 -9.20 -14.03
N MET A 283 -7.87 -8.07 -13.45
CA MET A 283 -8.37 -6.74 -13.80
C MET A 283 -7.26 -5.90 -14.42
N GLY A 284 -7.21 -5.85 -15.74
CA GLY A 284 -6.25 -5.11 -16.55
C GLY A 284 -5.36 -6.06 -17.37
N ALA A 285 -5.15 -5.74 -18.66
CA ALA A 285 -4.22 -6.49 -19.48
C ALA A 285 -2.78 -6.28 -18.95
N GLU A 286 -1.95 -7.31 -18.98
CA GLU A 286 -0.50 -7.25 -18.75
C GLU A 286 -0.07 -6.80 -17.35
N ARG A 287 -0.87 -7.12 -16.32
CA ARG A 287 -0.50 -6.91 -14.91
C ARG A 287 -0.19 -8.22 -14.21
N PHE A 288 0.93 -8.21 -13.50
CA PHE A 288 1.44 -9.36 -12.75
C PHE A 288 1.58 -9.00 -11.27
N GLN A 289 1.46 -10.01 -10.42
CA GLN A 289 1.76 -9.85 -9.00
C GLN A 289 2.53 -11.07 -8.46
N PHE A 290 3.33 -10.83 -7.44
CA PHE A 290 3.94 -11.93 -6.69
C PHE A 290 2.86 -12.69 -5.93
N GLN A 291 2.84 -14.02 -6.10
CA GLN A 291 1.84 -14.91 -5.47
C GLN A 291 1.81 -14.73 -3.95
N HIS A 292 2.98 -14.48 -3.33
CA HIS A 292 3.11 -14.17 -1.92
C HIS A 292 4.11 -13.05 -1.69
N ALA A 293 3.80 -12.17 -0.72
CA ALA A 293 4.70 -11.08 -0.31
C ALA A 293 6.09 -11.57 0.09
N LEU A 294 6.18 -12.73 0.77
CA LEU A 294 7.46 -13.33 1.16
C LEU A 294 8.39 -13.65 -0.03
N ILE A 295 7.84 -13.93 -1.21
CA ILE A 295 8.67 -14.15 -2.41
C ILE A 295 9.33 -12.83 -2.81
N GLN A 296 8.54 -11.75 -2.87
CA GLN A 296 9.06 -10.40 -3.16
C GLN A 296 10.09 -9.98 -2.12
N GLU A 297 9.79 -10.14 -0.83
CA GLU A 297 10.71 -9.78 0.25
C GLU A 297 12.02 -10.57 0.20
N THR A 298 11.96 -11.86 -0.14
CA THR A 298 13.16 -12.69 -0.30
C THR A 298 14.03 -12.13 -1.42
N LEU A 299 13.46 -11.85 -2.59
CA LEU A 299 14.19 -11.25 -3.71
C LEU A 299 14.81 -9.88 -3.35
N VAL A 300 14.05 -9.01 -2.67
CA VAL A 300 14.55 -7.69 -2.24
C VAL A 300 15.66 -7.84 -1.20
N SER A 301 15.55 -8.81 -0.28
CA SER A 301 16.57 -9.03 0.77
C SER A 301 17.91 -9.55 0.24
N GLU A 302 17.93 -10.16 -0.93
CA GLU A 302 19.14 -10.65 -1.62
C GLU A 302 19.92 -9.52 -2.33
N ILE A 303 19.32 -8.33 -2.46
CA ILE A 303 19.92 -7.20 -3.15
C ILE A 303 20.69 -6.33 -2.17
N SER A 304 21.92 -5.95 -2.50
CA SER A 304 22.68 -4.98 -1.70
C SER A 304 21.99 -3.61 -1.69
N ALA A 305 22.11 -2.87 -0.59
CA ALA A 305 21.54 -1.52 -0.46
C ALA A 305 21.92 -0.59 -1.62
N ALA A 306 23.18 -0.62 -2.06
CA ALA A 306 23.65 0.19 -3.20
C ALA A 306 22.94 -0.17 -4.52
N ARG A 307 22.57 -1.44 -4.72
CA ARG A 307 21.82 -1.87 -5.89
C ARG A 307 20.35 -1.49 -5.78
N GLN A 308 19.77 -1.59 -4.59
CA GLN A 308 18.39 -1.14 -4.33
C GLN A 308 18.22 0.34 -4.66
N VAL A 309 19.09 1.22 -4.14
CA VAL A 309 19.08 2.66 -4.41
C VAL A 309 19.10 2.94 -5.93
N ARG A 310 19.97 2.25 -6.67
CA ARG A 310 20.07 2.42 -8.14
C ARG A 310 18.85 1.90 -8.88
N LEU A 311 18.24 0.82 -8.41
CA LEU A 311 16.98 0.32 -8.98
C LEU A 311 15.84 1.31 -8.73
N HIS A 312 15.70 1.83 -7.52
CA HIS A 312 14.72 2.88 -7.23
C HIS A 312 14.92 4.12 -8.12
N ALA A 313 16.17 4.53 -8.36
CA ALA A 313 16.46 5.63 -9.27
C ALA A 313 16.00 5.35 -10.71
N ARG A 314 16.24 4.15 -11.23
CA ARG A 314 15.79 3.75 -12.57
C ARG A 314 14.26 3.65 -12.63
N ILE A 315 13.64 3.06 -11.63
CA ILE A 315 12.18 2.92 -11.55
C ILE A 315 11.52 4.31 -11.53
N GLY A 316 11.99 5.23 -10.69
CA GLY A 316 11.45 6.58 -10.63
C GLY A 316 11.52 7.32 -11.97
N VAL A 317 12.64 7.18 -12.69
CA VAL A 317 12.79 7.81 -14.02
C VAL A 317 11.89 7.14 -15.06
N ALA A 318 11.82 5.82 -15.08
CA ALA A 318 10.94 5.09 -16.01
C ALA A 318 9.46 5.40 -15.77
N LEU A 319 9.03 5.51 -14.51
CA LEU A 319 7.66 5.90 -14.16
C LEU A 319 7.34 7.34 -14.60
N GLU A 320 8.28 8.28 -14.47
CA GLU A 320 8.09 9.66 -14.99
C GLU A 320 7.82 9.65 -16.50
N GLU A 321 8.58 8.87 -17.26
CA GLU A 321 8.44 8.75 -18.70
C GLU A 321 7.12 8.08 -19.08
N LEU A 322 6.77 6.99 -18.39
CA LEU A 322 5.55 6.24 -18.63
C LEU A 322 4.28 7.05 -18.34
N TYR A 323 4.26 7.79 -17.23
CA TYR A 323 3.10 8.58 -16.83
C TYR A 323 2.97 9.90 -17.63
N GLY A 324 4.04 10.45 -18.16
CA GLY A 324 4.02 11.61 -19.03
C GLY A 324 3.23 12.79 -18.45
N ALA A 325 2.12 13.14 -19.09
CA ALA A 325 1.26 14.25 -18.64
C ALA A 325 0.50 13.94 -17.33
N GLU A 326 0.34 12.67 -16.97
CA GLU A 326 -0.40 12.24 -15.78
C GLU A 326 0.53 12.01 -14.57
N VAL A 327 1.80 12.36 -14.68
CA VAL A 327 2.83 12.12 -13.67
C VAL A 327 2.45 12.65 -12.28
N GLU A 328 1.73 13.74 -12.18
CA GLU A 328 1.32 14.32 -10.91
C GLU A 328 0.27 13.48 -10.20
N THR A 329 -0.59 12.76 -10.90
CA THR A 329 -1.57 11.86 -10.27
C THR A 329 -0.90 10.68 -9.55
N HIS A 330 0.34 10.37 -9.93
CA HIS A 330 1.17 9.31 -9.36
C HIS A 330 2.28 9.83 -8.44
N ALA A 331 2.13 11.07 -7.94
CA ALA A 331 3.17 11.74 -7.15
C ALA A 331 3.60 10.95 -5.90
N ALA A 332 2.69 10.25 -5.22
CA ALA A 332 3.02 9.47 -4.03
C ALA A 332 3.96 8.28 -4.33
N GLU A 333 3.76 7.58 -5.45
CA GLU A 333 4.61 6.50 -5.91
C GLU A 333 5.99 7.02 -6.31
N LEU A 334 6.01 8.12 -7.07
CA LEU A 334 7.26 8.77 -7.49
C LEU A 334 8.04 9.33 -6.29
N ALA A 335 7.37 9.97 -5.33
CA ALA A 335 8.00 10.44 -4.10
C ALA A 335 8.64 9.30 -3.32
N HIS A 336 7.99 8.12 -3.27
CA HIS A 336 8.58 6.94 -2.64
C HIS A 336 9.88 6.51 -3.33
N HIS A 337 9.86 6.32 -4.65
CA HIS A 337 11.04 5.86 -5.39
C HIS A 337 12.17 6.89 -5.37
N PHE A 338 11.86 8.18 -5.52
CA PHE A 338 12.89 9.22 -5.45
C PHE A 338 13.45 9.42 -4.04
N ALA A 339 12.68 9.14 -3.00
CA ALA A 339 13.18 9.17 -1.64
C ALA A 339 14.17 8.02 -1.35
N GLU A 340 13.92 6.80 -1.88
CA GLU A 340 14.89 5.70 -1.80
C GLU A 340 16.11 5.94 -2.70
N ALA A 341 15.97 6.74 -3.75
CA ALA A 341 17.00 7.07 -4.73
C ALA A 341 17.80 8.36 -4.39
N GLU A 342 17.43 9.07 -3.32
CA GLU A 342 18.02 10.35 -2.92
C GLU A 342 19.57 10.34 -2.90
N PRO A 343 20.25 9.30 -2.40
CA PRO A 343 21.71 9.27 -2.38
C PRO A 343 22.38 9.30 -3.76
N VAL A 344 21.65 9.04 -4.83
CA VAL A 344 22.16 8.99 -6.22
C VAL A 344 21.63 10.14 -7.06
N LEU A 345 20.36 10.49 -6.90
CA LEU A 345 19.68 11.51 -7.74
C LEU A 345 19.58 12.88 -7.07
N GLY A 346 19.92 12.98 -5.79
CA GLY A 346 19.73 14.20 -5.02
C GLY A 346 18.26 14.45 -4.63
N THR A 347 17.98 15.63 -4.10
CA THR A 347 16.70 15.94 -3.45
C THR A 347 15.65 16.59 -4.37
N GLU A 348 16.02 17.08 -5.55
CA GLU A 348 15.15 17.89 -6.40
C GLU A 348 13.84 17.17 -6.76
N LYS A 349 13.94 15.94 -7.31
CA LYS A 349 12.75 15.16 -7.69
C LYS A 349 11.98 14.67 -6.47
N LEU A 350 12.68 14.27 -5.41
CA LEU A 350 12.05 13.93 -4.14
C LEU A 350 11.16 15.08 -3.65
N VAL A 351 11.69 16.31 -3.59
CA VAL A 351 10.96 17.49 -3.12
C VAL A 351 9.75 17.78 -4.01
N ARG A 352 9.96 17.82 -5.33
CA ARG A 352 8.90 18.07 -6.31
C ARG A 352 7.71 17.12 -6.09
N TYR A 353 7.97 15.81 -6.07
CA TYR A 353 6.88 14.83 -5.94
C TYR A 353 6.34 14.71 -4.52
N SER A 354 7.15 15.04 -3.51
CA SER A 354 6.65 15.13 -2.13
C SER A 354 5.70 16.32 -1.94
N LEU A 355 5.96 17.45 -2.56
CA LEU A 355 5.03 18.58 -2.56
C LEU A 355 3.70 18.21 -3.22
N ALA A 356 3.73 17.61 -4.40
CA ALA A 356 2.53 17.17 -5.10
C ALA A 356 1.76 16.08 -4.31
N ALA A 357 2.45 15.06 -3.81
CA ALA A 357 1.84 13.99 -3.02
C ALA A 357 1.25 14.50 -1.69
N GLY A 358 1.95 15.41 -1.03
CA GLY A 358 1.50 16.03 0.21
C GLY A 358 0.24 16.89 0.01
N GLU A 359 0.18 17.66 -1.07
CA GLU A 359 -1.02 18.44 -1.42
C GLU A 359 -2.21 17.53 -1.76
N GLN A 360 -1.98 16.41 -2.49
CA GLN A 360 -3.02 15.42 -2.75
C GLN A 360 -3.52 14.77 -1.46
N ALA A 361 -2.61 14.43 -0.55
CA ALA A 361 -2.97 13.86 0.74
C ALA A 361 -3.77 14.86 1.61
N LEU A 362 -3.40 16.15 1.61
CA LEU A 362 -4.15 17.20 2.29
C LEU A 362 -5.56 17.35 1.69
N ALA A 363 -5.66 17.34 0.35
CA ALA A 363 -6.94 17.41 -0.35
C ALA A 363 -7.84 16.20 -0.07
N ALA A 364 -7.25 15.03 0.16
CA ALA A 364 -7.95 13.80 0.54
C ALA A 364 -8.16 13.67 2.05
N TYR A 365 -7.88 14.69 2.86
CA TYR A 365 -7.99 14.68 4.33
C TYR A 365 -7.13 13.62 5.02
N ALA A 366 -6.05 13.17 4.37
CA ALA A 366 -5.07 12.21 4.86
C ALA A 366 -3.85 12.95 5.43
N TRP A 367 -4.04 13.62 6.55
CA TRP A 367 -3.06 14.56 7.09
C TRP A 367 -1.82 13.87 7.63
N GLU A 368 -1.95 12.67 8.12
CA GLU A 368 -0.86 11.84 8.63
C GLU A 368 0.09 11.41 7.50
N GLU A 369 -0.46 11.13 6.32
CA GLU A 369 0.29 10.83 5.10
C GLU A 369 0.96 12.08 4.56
N ALA A 370 0.24 13.21 4.51
CA ALA A 370 0.80 14.49 4.10
C ALA A 370 1.99 14.89 5.00
N LEU A 371 1.81 14.80 6.32
CA LEU A 371 2.86 15.04 7.31
C LEU A 371 4.09 14.17 7.04
N PHE A 372 3.88 12.85 6.84
CA PHE A 372 4.97 11.92 6.59
C PHE A 372 5.77 12.27 5.33
N VAL A 373 5.09 12.63 4.25
CA VAL A 373 5.73 12.95 2.95
C VAL A 373 6.51 14.26 3.03
N PHE A 374 5.91 15.32 3.62
CA PHE A 374 6.58 16.61 3.79
C PHE A 374 7.78 16.51 4.74
N ASP A 375 7.63 15.85 5.89
CA ASP A 375 8.69 15.67 6.87
C ASP A 375 9.89 14.92 6.27
N ARG A 376 9.63 13.84 5.51
CA ARG A 376 10.68 13.08 4.82
C ARG A 376 11.46 13.93 3.81
N ALA A 377 10.77 14.74 3.01
CA ALA A 377 11.41 15.61 2.04
C ALA A 377 12.21 16.74 2.72
N LEU A 378 11.68 17.28 3.82
CA LEU A 378 12.37 18.30 4.61
C LEU A 378 13.61 17.74 5.28
N ALA A 379 13.55 16.53 5.83
CA ALA A 379 14.69 15.84 6.41
C ALA A 379 15.84 15.62 5.40
N ALA A 380 15.52 15.35 4.14
CA ALA A 380 16.52 15.22 3.06
C ALA A 380 17.21 16.57 2.73
N LYS A 381 16.60 17.69 3.09
CA LYS A 381 17.20 19.05 2.95
C LYS A 381 17.88 19.55 4.23
N GLU A 382 17.95 18.73 5.27
CA GLU A 382 18.57 19.12 6.55
C GLU A 382 20.02 19.59 6.34
N GLY A 383 20.37 20.73 6.97
CA GLY A 383 21.70 21.36 6.86
C GLY A 383 21.87 22.22 5.60
N GLN A 384 20.90 22.32 4.73
CA GLN A 384 20.89 23.29 3.61
C GLN A 384 20.22 24.61 4.03
N PRO A 385 20.57 25.74 3.39
CA PRO A 385 19.84 26.99 3.61
C PRO A 385 18.36 26.82 3.25
N VAL A 386 17.48 27.50 3.96
CA VAL A 386 16.05 27.54 3.61
C VAL A 386 15.90 28.23 2.27
N ASP A 387 15.31 27.53 1.32
CA ASP A 387 14.96 28.00 -0.03
C ASP A 387 13.45 27.92 -0.23
N ASP A 388 12.99 28.22 -1.44
CA ASP A 388 11.56 28.20 -1.80
C ASP A 388 10.92 26.82 -1.56
N ASP A 389 11.62 25.76 -1.93
CA ASP A 389 11.17 24.38 -1.71
C ASP A 389 11.02 24.07 -0.22
N SER A 390 12.02 24.45 0.59
CA SER A 390 11.97 24.23 2.05
C SER A 390 10.83 25.00 2.69
N ALA A 391 10.57 26.23 2.23
CA ALA A 391 9.45 27.04 2.72
C ALA A 391 8.10 26.42 2.32
N ALA A 392 7.96 25.91 1.10
CA ALA A 392 6.75 25.19 0.67
C ALA A 392 6.51 23.91 1.48
N LEU A 393 7.57 23.12 1.73
CA LEU A 393 7.50 21.92 2.57
C LEU A 393 7.10 22.26 4.01
N LEU A 394 7.69 23.31 4.60
CA LEU A 394 7.34 23.79 5.96
C LEU A 394 5.88 24.25 6.04
N PHE A 395 5.38 24.91 5.02
CA PHE A 395 3.98 25.31 4.96
C PHE A 395 3.04 24.10 4.89
N GLY A 396 3.33 23.12 4.00
CA GLY A 396 2.58 21.88 3.89
C GLY A 396 2.60 21.06 5.20
N LEU A 397 3.79 20.95 5.83
CA LEU A 397 3.97 20.29 7.12
C LEU A 397 3.12 20.96 8.22
N GLY A 398 3.18 22.30 8.30
CA GLY A 398 2.40 23.08 9.26
C GLY A 398 0.89 22.91 9.08
N ARG A 399 0.40 22.88 7.84
CA ARG A 399 -1.02 22.61 7.54
C ARG A 399 -1.45 21.21 7.99
N SER A 400 -0.61 20.21 7.72
CA SER A 400 -0.87 18.81 8.15
C SER A 400 -0.96 18.71 9.68
N GLN A 401 -0.01 19.32 10.37
CA GLN A 401 0.04 19.35 11.84
C GLN A 401 -1.15 20.12 12.45
N ALA A 402 -1.53 21.25 11.87
CA ALA A 402 -2.64 22.04 12.36
C ALA A 402 -4.00 21.30 12.26
N ALA A 403 -4.15 20.44 11.26
CA ALA A 403 -5.37 19.64 11.06
C ALA A 403 -5.51 18.46 12.05
N MET A 404 -4.43 18.06 12.73
CA MET A 404 -4.43 16.90 13.64
C MET A 404 -4.93 17.21 15.08
N LEU A 405 -5.23 18.46 15.42
CA LEU A 405 -5.84 18.95 16.67
C LEU A 405 -5.10 18.63 17.99
N ASP A 406 -3.88 18.10 17.94
CA ASP A 406 -3.07 17.89 19.14
C ASP A 406 -2.37 19.20 19.58
N ASN A 407 -2.36 19.50 20.87
CA ASN A 407 -1.83 20.76 21.40
C ASN A 407 -0.33 20.95 21.15
N GLN A 408 0.46 19.87 21.20
CA GLN A 408 1.90 19.96 20.95
C GLN A 408 2.18 20.16 19.46
N THR A 409 1.51 19.43 18.63
CA THR A 409 1.55 19.52 17.16
C THR A 409 1.13 20.90 16.67
N ARG A 410 0.20 21.59 17.36
CA ARG A 410 -0.22 22.95 17.02
C ARG A 410 0.87 23.99 17.22
N ILE A 411 1.72 23.85 18.24
CA ILE A 411 2.87 24.75 18.47
C ILE A 411 3.90 24.57 17.36
N GLU A 412 4.17 23.33 16.96
CA GLU A 412 5.07 23.00 15.86
C GLU A 412 4.51 23.51 14.52
N ALA A 413 3.21 23.31 14.28
CA ALA A 413 2.50 23.81 13.12
C ALA A 413 2.69 25.32 12.96
N TYR A 414 2.46 26.07 14.04
CA TYR A 414 2.66 27.53 14.02
C TYR A 414 4.11 27.90 13.71
N SER A 415 5.08 27.23 14.31
CA SER A 415 6.51 27.48 14.07
C SER A 415 6.88 27.23 12.61
N ASN A 416 6.41 26.14 12.03
CA ASN A 416 6.69 25.79 10.64
C ASN A 416 6.04 26.77 9.66
N MET A 417 4.76 27.09 9.86
CA MET A 417 4.04 28.07 9.03
C MET A 417 4.66 29.47 9.14
N LYS A 418 5.06 29.87 10.34
CA LYS A 418 5.75 31.13 10.56
C LYS A 418 7.10 31.19 9.85
N SER A 419 7.88 30.13 9.89
CA SER A 419 9.17 30.07 9.19
C SER A 419 8.99 30.19 7.67
N ALA A 420 7.99 29.53 7.12
CA ALA A 420 7.64 29.66 5.70
C ALA A 420 7.17 31.09 5.36
N PHE A 421 6.32 31.67 6.19
CA PHE A 421 5.84 33.05 6.02
C PHE A 421 6.99 34.06 6.05
N ASP A 422 7.87 34.01 7.06
CA ASP A 422 9.01 34.88 7.21
C ASP A 422 9.93 34.79 5.97
N PHE A 423 10.20 33.58 5.48
CA PHE A 423 10.98 33.37 4.26
C PHE A 423 10.36 34.09 3.04
N TYR A 424 9.06 33.91 2.78
CA TYR A 424 8.41 34.51 1.62
C TYR A 424 8.29 36.04 1.75
N VAL A 425 8.16 36.58 2.95
CA VAL A 425 8.20 38.04 3.20
C VAL A 425 9.60 38.57 2.87
N ASP A 426 10.66 37.91 3.35
CA ASP A 426 12.05 38.32 3.12
C ASP A 426 12.46 38.18 1.64
N ALA A 427 11.93 37.16 0.95
CA ALA A 427 12.09 36.98 -0.49
C ALA A 427 11.24 37.90 -1.36
N GLY A 428 10.32 38.66 -0.75
CA GLY A 428 9.41 39.57 -1.46
C GLY A 428 8.30 38.85 -2.25
N ASN A 429 8.06 37.57 -1.97
CA ASN A 429 7.00 36.78 -2.57
C ASN A 429 5.68 37.00 -1.81
N VAL A 430 5.01 38.12 -2.18
CA VAL A 430 3.77 38.55 -1.52
C VAL A 430 2.63 37.51 -1.69
N GLU A 431 2.57 36.88 -2.85
CA GLU A 431 1.51 35.91 -3.15
C GLU A 431 1.54 34.73 -2.16
N GLN A 432 2.70 34.10 -1.98
CA GLN A 432 2.85 32.99 -1.05
C GLN A 432 2.71 33.41 0.42
N ALA A 433 3.24 34.58 0.78
CA ALA A 433 3.06 35.10 2.14
C ALA A 433 1.57 35.35 2.45
N VAL A 434 0.80 35.90 1.52
CA VAL A 434 -0.66 36.09 1.67
C VAL A 434 -1.39 34.73 1.73
N ALA A 435 -1.02 33.78 0.89
CA ALA A 435 -1.60 32.42 0.92
C ALA A 435 -1.44 31.78 2.28
N ILE A 436 -0.24 31.89 2.89
CA ILE A 436 -0.01 31.38 4.26
C ILE A 436 -0.84 32.11 5.29
N ALA A 437 -0.85 33.46 5.26
CA ALA A 437 -1.58 34.29 6.21
C ALA A 437 -3.10 34.10 6.15
N CYS A 438 -3.64 33.79 4.96
CA CYS A 438 -5.06 33.58 4.72
C CYS A 438 -5.47 32.08 4.89
N SER A 439 -4.50 31.18 5.17
CA SER A 439 -4.87 29.78 5.37
C SER A 439 -5.71 29.62 6.65
N ASN A 440 -6.83 28.91 6.55
CA ASN A 440 -7.75 28.69 7.69
C ASN A 440 -7.09 27.94 8.85
N THR A 441 -5.93 27.33 8.61
CA THR A 441 -5.14 26.61 9.61
C THR A 441 -4.13 27.51 10.33
N PHE A 442 -3.93 28.75 9.87
CA PHE A 442 -3.04 29.68 10.56
C PHE A 442 -3.70 30.15 11.86
N PRO A 443 -3.11 29.90 13.04
CA PRO A 443 -3.71 30.29 14.30
C PRO A 443 -3.89 31.81 14.33
N ALA A 444 -5.13 32.27 14.46
CA ALA A 444 -5.42 33.70 14.63
C ALA A 444 -4.71 34.19 15.89
N TRP A 445 -4.00 35.32 15.78
CA TRP A 445 -3.38 35.98 16.92
C TRP A 445 -4.49 36.44 17.89
N HIS A 446 -4.54 35.81 19.07
CA HIS A 446 -5.30 36.32 20.22
C HIS A 446 -4.34 36.60 21.36
#